data_0c11523fffa58fa022e05bfbe87bb6a7
#
_entry.id   0c11523fffa58fa022e05bfbe87bb6a7
#
_cell.length_a   1.000
_cell.length_b   1.000
_cell.length_c   1.000
_cell.angle_alpha   90.00
_cell.angle_beta   90.00
_cell.angle_gamma   90.00
#
_symmetry.space_group_name_H-M   'P 1'
#
loop_
_entity.id
_entity.type
_entity.pdbx_description
1 polymer ?
#
loop_
_entity_poly.entity_id
_entity_poly.type
_entity_poly.pdbx_seq_one_letter_code
_entity_poly.pdbx_strand_id
1 'polypeptide(L)'
;MDNNDAQMDHSKHQMPASGITTLNYAMMKSPYDTSLPKDSPVRELKFTLTGNMNRYVWSMDDRVLAESDKILVKKGEILRITLFNNSMMRHPMHLHGFDFRVLNKNGVQAPLKNVLDIMPMETNVIEFEAKTDGDWFFHCHILYHMMAGMNRVFAVGDYQNPLLPDKASAYKKLQRESNMWHLMAENDFATNGNDGMARISNARWELGTEWRLGYNPHHGYEVETQLGRYVDRMQWLKPFIGFNYHYRKIDRNNIEKNRFGQASTKDERKTFSAGIMYKLPMLVDLQAEIFTDGIVRFQLKREDIPLTARLRGAFMVNTDKEYMAGLKYIVTKNIGISTHYDSDMSWGA
;
A
#
# COMPACT_ATOMS: atom_id res chain seq x y z
N MET A 1 -40.39 -11.77 5.22
CA MET A 1 -39.31 -10.90 5.73
C MET A 1 -38.48 -10.54 4.53
N ASP A 2 -38.82 -9.45 3.89
CA ASP A 2 -38.24 -9.04 2.60
C ASP A 2 -36.89 -8.35 2.82
N ASN A 3 -35.82 -8.97 2.30
CA ASN A 3 -34.52 -8.35 2.23
C ASN A 3 -34.47 -7.41 1.04
N ASN A 4 -34.68 -6.11 1.29
CA ASN A 4 -34.40 -5.06 0.33
C ASN A 4 -32.90 -4.71 0.41
N ASP A 5 -32.08 -5.39 -0.41
CA ASP A 5 -30.74 -4.92 -0.75
C ASP A 5 -30.86 -3.71 -1.67
N ALA A 6 -30.75 -2.53 -1.11
CA ALA A 6 -30.68 -1.28 -1.84
C ALA A 6 -29.32 -1.23 -2.58
N GLN A 7 -29.31 -1.68 -3.83
CA GLN A 7 -28.24 -1.38 -4.79
C GLN A 7 -28.17 0.13 -4.98
N MET A 8 -27.15 0.78 -4.42
CA MET A 8 -26.84 2.17 -4.77
C MET A 8 -26.40 2.23 -6.22
N ASP A 9 -27.27 2.78 -7.04
CA ASP A 9 -27.01 3.10 -8.46
C ASP A 9 -26.08 4.33 -8.53
N HIS A 10 -24.79 4.11 -8.69
CA HIS A 10 -23.77 5.15 -8.88
C HIS A 10 -23.72 5.73 -10.30
N SER A 11 -24.68 5.40 -11.16
CA SER A 11 -24.70 5.85 -12.58
C SER A 11 -25.13 7.32 -12.78
N LYS A 12 -25.46 8.08 -11.72
CA LYS A 12 -26.06 9.42 -11.81
C LYS A 12 -25.13 10.61 -11.52
N HIS A 13 -23.82 10.45 -11.54
CA HIS A 13 -22.97 11.63 -11.69
C HIS A 13 -22.88 12.04 -13.16
N GLN A 14 -23.93 12.70 -13.66
CA GLN A 14 -23.85 13.43 -14.91
C GLN A 14 -22.89 14.61 -14.71
N MET A 15 -21.65 14.44 -15.15
CA MET A 15 -20.76 15.56 -15.42
C MET A 15 -21.43 16.45 -16.47
N PRO A 16 -21.32 17.80 -16.35
CA PRO A 16 -21.85 18.69 -17.38
C PRO A 16 -21.25 18.27 -18.72
N ALA A 17 -22.09 18.21 -19.76
CA ALA A 17 -21.71 17.78 -21.10
C ALA A 17 -20.58 18.68 -21.61
N SER A 18 -19.36 18.28 -21.46
CA SER A 18 -18.23 18.83 -22.22
C SER A 18 -18.50 18.40 -23.68
N GLY A 19 -18.34 19.28 -24.65
CA GLY A 19 -18.47 18.92 -26.07
C GLY A 19 -17.44 17.90 -26.57
N ILE A 20 -16.72 17.25 -25.67
CA ILE A 20 -15.71 16.24 -25.91
C ILE A 20 -16.26 14.88 -25.51
N THR A 21 -16.39 13.98 -26.49
CA THR A 21 -16.73 12.58 -26.25
C THR A 21 -15.50 11.80 -25.82
N THR A 22 -15.49 11.35 -24.56
CA THR A 22 -14.46 10.43 -24.09
C THR A 22 -14.82 9.00 -24.48
N LEU A 23 -13.95 8.35 -25.27
CA LEU A 23 -14.14 6.96 -25.65
C LEU A 23 -13.99 6.03 -24.44
N ASN A 24 -14.89 5.07 -24.32
CA ASN A 24 -14.82 3.99 -23.35
C ASN A 24 -15.05 2.63 -24.02
N TYR A 25 -14.75 1.53 -23.34
CA TYR A 25 -14.85 0.19 -23.92
C TYR A 25 -16.27 -0.21 -24.31
N ALA A 26 -17.30 0.34 -23.66
CA ALA A 26 -18.70 0.08 -24.03
C ALA A 26 -19.07 0.63 -25.42
N MET A 27 -18.35 1.64 -25.91
CA MET A 27 -18.54 2.26 -27.24
C MET A 27 -17.74 1.55 -28.34
N MET A 28 -16.74 0.74 -27.97
CA MET A 28 -15.85 0.09 -28.93
C MET A 28 -16.49 -1.16 -29.52
N LYS A 29 -16.24 -1.36 -30.82
CA LYS A 29 -16.74 -2.49 -31.59
C LYS A 29 -15.65 -3.02 -32.51
N SER A 30 -15.48 -4.35 -32.54
CA SER A 30 -14.64 -5.00 -33.56
C SER A 30 -15.30 -4.92 -34.95
N PRO A 31 -14.51 -4.75 -36.01
CA PRO A 31 -15.05 -4.80 -37.38
C PRO A 31 -15.42 -6.23 -37.82
N TYR A 32 -15.01 -7.26 -37.08
CA TYR A 32 -15.27 -8.67 -37.39
C TYR A 32 -15.73 -9.43 -36.14
N ASP A 33 -16.22 -10.65 -36.33
CA ASP A 33 -16.62 -11.56 -35.26
C ASP A 33 -15.39 -11.98 -34.46
N THR A 34 -15.46 -11.79 -33.15
CA THR A 34 -14.40 -12.15 -32.16
C THR A 34 -14.86 -13.25 -31.22
N SER A 35 -15.94 -13.95 -31.52
CA SER A 35 -16.46 -15.03 -30.68
C SER A 35 -15.41 -16.12 -30.45
N LEU A 36 -15.42 -16.66 -29.26
CA LEU A 36 -14.60 -17.82 -28.89
C LEU A 36 -15.35 -19.14 -29.22
N PRO A 37 -14.66 -20.28 -29.32
CA PRO A 37 -15.29 -21.56 -29.58
C PRO A 37 -16.36 -21.88 -28.53
N LYS A 38 -17.56 -22.29 -28.99
CA LYS A 38 -18.71 -22.53 -28.11
C LYS A 38 -18.57 -23.80 -27.26
N ASP A 39 -17.77 -24.75 -27.73
CA ASP A 39 -17.60 -26.07 -27.10
C ASP A 39 -16.44 -26.09 -26.10
N SER A 40 -15.68 -25.02 -26.00
CA SER A 40 -14.58 -24.91 -25.03
C SER A 40 -15.13 -24.68 -23.61
N PRO A 41 -14.55 -25.33 -22.59
CA PRO A 41 -14.96 -25.12 -21.20
C PRO A 41 -14.63 -23.69 -20.78
N VAL A 42 -15.61 -23.01 -20.14
CA VAL A 42 -15.44 -21.66 -19.60
C VAL A 42 -15.19 -21.73 -18.11
N ARG A 43 -14.10 -21.10 -17.68
CA ARG A 43 -13.79 -20.91 -16.25
C ARG A 43 -13.87 -19.43 -15.90
N GLU A 44 -14.67 -19.13 -14.90
CA GLU A 44 -14.80 -17.77 -14.39
C GLU A 44 -13.79 -17.49 -13.28
N LEU A 45 -13.11 -16.37 -13.39
CA LEU A 45 -12.21 -15.84 -12.38
C LEU A 45 -12.65 -14.42 -12.03
N LYS A 46 -12.35 -14.00 -10.82
CA LYS A 46 -12.59 -12.63 -10.37
C LYS A 46 -11.35 -12.11 -9.66
N PHE A 47 -10.91 -10.90 -10.02
CA PHE A 47 -9.85 -10.19 -9.31
C PHE A 47 -10.34 -8.82 -8.89
N THR A 48 -10.08 -8.49 -7.65
CA THR A 48 -10.20 -7.14 -7.11
C THR A 48 -8.82 -6.50 -7.11
N LEU A 49 -8.66 -5.43 -7.89
CA LEU A 49 -7.43 -4.65 -7.91
C LEU A 49 -7.43 -3.74 -6.69
N THR A 50 -6.43 -3.90 -5.84
CA THR A 50 -6.34 -3.20 -4.55
C THR A 50 -4.97 -2.55 -4.39
N GLY A 51 -4.88 -1.58 -3.49
CA GLY A 51 -3.62 -0.90 -3.23
C GLY A 51 -3.64 -0.14 -1.91
N ASN A 52 -2.47 -0.06 -1.31
CA ASN A 52 -2.20 0.78 -0.16
C ASN A 52 -1.17 1.85 -0.57
N MET A 53 -1.66 3.06 -0.87
CA MET A 53 -0.80 4.15 -1.33
C MET A 53 0.16 4.65 -0.25
N ASN A 54 -0.22 4.55 1.02
CA ASN A 54 0.64 4.97 2.12
C ASN A 54 1.90 4.08 2.23
N ARG A 55 1.76 2.79 1.90
CA ARG A 55 2.86 1.83 1.88
C ARG A 55 3.41 1.55 0.49
N TYR A 56 2.76 2.06 -0.53
CA TYR A 56 3.06 1.79 -1.93
C TYR A 56 3.07 0.29 -2.28
N VAL A 57 2.07 -0.44 -1.81
CA VAL A 57 1.85 -1.86 -2.11
C VAL A 57 0.61 -1.99 -2.99
N TRP A 58 0.75 -2.64 -4.14
CA TRP A 58 -0.32 -2.85 -5.10
C TRP A 58 -0.56 -4.34 -5.29
N SER A 59 -1.82 -4.76 -5.34
CA SER A 59 -2.16 -6.17 -5.24
C SER A 59 -3.42 -6.53 -6.02
N MET A 60 -3.62 -7.82 -6.21
CA MET A 60 -4.87 -8.42 -6.67
C MET A 60 -5.41 -9.29 -5.55
N ASP A 61 -6.69 -9.10 -5.17
CA ASP A 61 -7.32 -9.79 -4.03
C ASP A 61 -6.51 -9.66 -2.73
N ASP A 62 -5.94 -8.47 -2.50
CA ASP A 62 -5.10 -8.14 -1.34
C ASP A 62 -3.83 -9.01 -1.19
N ARG A 63 -3.38 -9.64 -2.27
CA ARG A 63 -2.15 -10.43 -2.33
C ARG A 63 -1.24 -9.92 -3.42
N VAL A 64 0.03 -9.76 -3.11
CA VAL A 64 1.08 -9.54 -4.10
C VAL A 64 1.48 -10.87 -4.76
N LEU A 65 2.23 -10.83 -5.86
CA LEU A 65 2.67 -12.06 -6.53
C LEU A 65 3.44 -13.01 -5.61
N ALA A 66 4.27 -12.45 -4.73
CA ALA A 66 5.05 -13.26 -3.78
C ALA A 66 4.20 -14.07 -2.79
N GLU A 67 2.92 -13.72 -2.64
CA GLU A 67 1.94 -14.37 -1.78
C GLU A 67 0.93 -15.22 -2.55
N SER A 68 1.16 -15.42 -3.84
CA SER A 68 0.21 -16.08 -4.74
C SER A 68 0.88 -17.21 -5.52
N ASP A 69 0.14 -18.27 -5.76
CA ASP A 69 0.55 -19.35 -6.65
C ASP A 69 0.23 -18.99 -8.11
N LYS A 70 0.83 -19.74 -9.04
CA LYS A 70 0.44 -19.70 -10.44
C LYS A 70 -1.00 -20.18 -10.60
N ILE A 71 -1.73 -19.56 -11.50
CA ILE A 71 -3.07 -19.99 -11.88
C ILE A 71 -2.94 -21.03 -12.97
N LEU A 72 -3.20 -22.29 -12.60
CA LEU A 72 -3.13 -23.41 -13.55
C LEU A 72 -4.32 -23.36 -14.50
N VAL A 73 -4.06 -23.44 -15.80
CA VAL A 73 -5.07 -23.36 -16.87
C VAL A 73 -4.86 -24.51 -17.84
N LYS A 74 -5.96 -25.15 -18.25
CA LYS A 74 -5.90 -26.19 -19.29
C LYS A 74 -5.84 -25.53 -20.67
N LYS A 75 -5.06 -26.11 -21.56
CA LYS A 75 -5.03 -25.68 -22.96
C LYS A 75 -6.40 -25.78 -23.60
N GLY A 76 -6.82 -24.76 -24.31
CA GLY A 76 -8.14 -24.66 -24.92
C GLY A 76 -9.26 -24.21 -23.95
N GLU A 77 -8.98 -24.02 -22.67
CA GLU A 77 -9.94 -23.47 -21.70
C GLU A 77 -10.14 -21.98 -21.99
N ILE A 78 -11.39 -21.54 -21.91
CA ILE A 78 -11.74 -20.12 -21.98
C ILE A 78 -11.72 -19.56 -20.55
N LEU A 79 -10.90 -18.56 -20.32
CA LEU A 79 -10.92 -17.80 -19.07
C LEU A 79 -11.77 -16.54 -19.26
N ARG A 80 -12.84 -16.41 -18.44
CA ARG A 80 -13.64 -15.20 -18.31
C ARG A 80 -13.28 -14.53 -17.00
N ILE A 81 -12.67 -13.36 -17.07
CA ILE A 81 -12.11 -12.67 -15.91
C ILE A 81 -12.87 -11.39 -15.64
N THR A 82 -13.50 -11.32 -14.48
CA THR A 82 -14.06 -10.08 -13.94
C THR A 82 -12.99 -9.31 -13.18
N LEU A 83 -12.72 -8.08 -13.58
CA LEU A 83 -11.76 -7.18 -12.96
C LEU A 83 -12.50 -6.01 -12.33
N PHE A 84 -12.42 -5.88 -11.02
CA PHE A 84 -12.97 -4.74 -10.28
C PHE A 84 -11.82 -3.90 -9.70
N ASN A 85 -11.77 -2.63 -10.05
CA ASN A 85 -10.78 -1.71 -9.50
C ASN A 85 -11.29 -1.09 -8.19
N ASN A 86 -10.90 -1.65 -7.07
CA ASN A 86 -11.18 -1.14 -5.73
C ASN A 86 -10.02 -0.25 -5.22
N SER A 87 -9.58 0.67 -6.05
CA SER A 87 -8.55 1.65 -5.70
C SER A 87 -8.87 3.02 -6.33
N MET A 88 -8.16 4.06 -5.92
CA MET A 88 -8.32 5.42 -6.44
C MET A 88 -7.40 5.72 -7.62
N MET A 89 -6.68 4.72 -8.13
CA MET A 89 -5.81 4.87 -9.29
C MET A 89 -6.28 3.98 -10.45
N ARG A 90 -6.02 4.43 -11.69
CA ARG A 90 -6.26 3.61 -12.88
C ARG A 90 -5.26 2.48 -12.97
N HIS A 91 -5.69 1.34 -13.50
CA HIS A 91 -4.85 0.17 -13.71
C HIS A 91 -5.00 -0.36 -15.13
N PRO A 92 -4.05 -0.06 -16.04
CA PRO A 92 -3.98 -0.70 -17.34
C PRO A 92 -3.48 -2.14 -17.16
N MET A 93 -4.39 -3.11 -17.24
CA MET A 93 -4.10 -4.53 -17.07
C MET A 93 -3.70 -5.16 -18.40
N HIS A 94 -2.51 -5.74 -18.46
CA HIS A 94 -1.91 -6.37 -19.64
C HIS A 94 -1.75 -7.87 -19.45
N LEU A 95 -2.13 -8.63 -20.48
CA LEU A 95 -1.91 -10.07 -20.56
C LEU A 95 -0.90 -10.37 -21.68
N HIS A 96 0.19 -11.04 -21.30
CA HIS A 96 1.12 -11.55 -22.26
C HIS A 96 0.57 -12.76 -23.03
N GLY A 97 0.97 -12.89 -24.29
CA GLY A 97 0.70 -14.06 -25.13
C GLY A 97 -0.70 -14.19 -25.71
N PHE A 98 -1.66 -13.39 -25.23
CA PHE A 98 -3.04 -13.47 -25.69
C PHE A 98 -3.66 -12.09 -25.88
N ASP A 99 -4.44 -11.95 -26.98
CA ASP A 99 -5.45 -10.91 -27.04
C ASP A 99 -6.72 -11.41 -26.37
N PHE A 100 -7.38 -10.55 -25.62
CA PHE A 100 -8.65 -10.84 -24.95
C PHE A 100 -9.78 -9.96 -25.50
N ARG A 101 -10.97 -10.49 -25.49
CA ARG A 101 -12.20 -9.75 -25.75
C ARG A 101 -12.59 -8.95 -24.53
N VAL A 102 -12.93 -7.67 -24.69
CA VAL A 102 -13.55 -6.88 -23.63
C VAL A 102 -15.06 -6.99 -23.80
N LEU A 103 -15.73 -7.72 -22.91
CA LEU A 103 -17.15 -8.00 -23.04
C LEU A 103 -17.97 -6.72 -22.86
N ASN A 104 -18.80 -6.42 -23.85
CA ASN A 104 -19.69 -5.28 -23.86
C ASN A 104 -20.99 -5.60 -24.61
N LYS A 105 -21.88 -4.62 -24.77
CA LYS A 105 -23.17 -4.78 -25.47
C LYS A 105 -23.08 -5.22 -26.92
N ASN A 106 -21.91 -5.15 -27.56
CA ASN A 106 -21.73 -5.53 -28.96
C ASN A 106 -21.56 -7.04 -29.15
N GLY A 107 -21.57 -7.85 -28.08
CA GLY A 107 -21.64 -9.30 -28.13
C GLY A 107 -20.54 -9.95 -28.97
N VAL A 108 -20.89 -10.57 -30.10
CA VAL A 108 -19.93 -11.24 -31.01
C VAL A 108 -18.86 -10.31 -31.58
N GLN A 109 -19.12 -9.01 -31.60
CA GLN A 109 -18.18 -7.98 -32.06
C GLN A 109 -17.53 -7.23 -30.87
N ALA A 110 -17.39 -7.87 -29.72
CA ALA A 110 -16.64 -7.30 -28.62
C ALA A 110 -15.19 -6.98 -29.04
N PRO A 111 -14.60 -5.83 -28.64
CA PRO A 111 -13.28 -5.43 -29.10
C PRO A 111 -12.18 -6.34 -28.53
N LEU A 112 -11.19 -6.66 -29.35
CA LEU A 112 -9.96 -7.33 -28.93
C LEU A 112 -8.96 -6.32 -28.43
N LYS A 113 -8.35 -6.63 -27.30
CA LYS A 113 -7.32 -5.85 -26.63
C LYS A 113 -6.28 -6.78 -26.01
N ASN A 114 -5.10 -6.27 -25.77
CA ASN A 114 -4.09 -6.91 -24.91
C ASN A 114 -3.76 -6.07 -23.68
N VAL A 115 -4.26 -4.83 -23.64
CA VAL A 115 -4.25 -3.94 -22.47
C VAL A 115 -5.67 -3.40 -22.25
N LEU A 116 -6.15 -3.50 -21.04
CA LEU A 116 -7.42 -2.94 -20.58
C LEU A 116 -7.15 -1.95 -19.44
N ASP A 117 -7.45 -0.68 -19.67
CA ASP A 117 -7.31 0.36 -18.66
C ASP A 117 -8.59 0.48 -17.82
N ILE A 118 -8.50 0.19 -16.55
CA ILE A 118 -9.63 0.12 -15.62
C ILE A 118 -9.57 1.34 -14.69
N MET A 119 -10.59 2.18 -14.78
CA MET A 119 -10.70 3.39 -13.95
C MET A 119 -11.06 3.06 -12.49
N PRO A 120 -10.83 3.97 -11.55
CA PRO A 120 -11.27 3.80 -10.16
C PRO A 120 -12.75 3.40 -10.08
N MET A 121 -13.06 2.40 -9.26
CA MET A 121 -14.40 1.84 -9.01
C MET A 121 -15.09 1.23 -10.24
N GLU A 122 -14.37 1.03 -11.34
CA GLU A 122 -14.87 0.40 -12.57
C GLU A 122 -14.75 -1.12 -12.49
N THR A 123 -15.74 -1.79 -13.10
CA THR A 123 -15.73 -3.24 -13.33
C THR A 123 -15.74 -3.52 -14.82
N ASN A 124 -14.81 -4.34 -15.28
CA ASN A 124 -14.77 -4.83 -16.65
C ASN A 124 -14.65 -6.35 -16.67
N VAL A 125 -15.16 -6.95 -17.74
CA VAL A 125 -15.05 -8.40 -17.95
C VAL A 125 -14.30 -8.65 -19.25
N ILE A 126 -13.26 -9.46 -19.16
CA ILE A 126 -12.50 -9.91 -20.33
C ILE A 126 -12.62 -11.41 -20.47
N GLU A 127 -12.46 -11.90 -21.69
CA GLU A 127 -12.34 -13.34 -21.93
C GLU A 127 -11.33 -13.65 -23.04
N PHE A 128 -10.63 -14.77 -22.89
CA PHE A 128 -9.70 -15.28 -23.89
C PHE A 128 -9.63 -16.80 -23.82
N GLU A 129 -9.26 -17.42 -24.92
CA GLU A 129 -8.97 -18.86 -24.98
C GLU A 129 -7.49 -19.10 -24.76
N ALA A 130 -7.14 -19.99 -23.84
CA ALA A 130 -5.78 -20.37 -23.54
C ALA A 130 -5.19 -21.33 -24.57
N LYS A 131 -4.85 -20.83 -25.78
CA LYS A 131 -4.43 -21.64 -26.94
C LYS A 131 -2.98 -22.11 -26.86
N THR A 132 -2.12 -21.36 -26.21
CA THR A 132 -0.68 -21.55 -26.22
C THR A 132 -0.17 -21.94 -24.85
N ASP A 133 0.56 -23.04 -24.81
CA ASP A 133 1.19 -23.53 -23.58
C ASP A 133 2.30 -22.56 -23.11
N GLY A 134 2.47 -22.44 -21.80
CA GLY A 134 3.50 -21.61 -21.19
C GLY A 134 3.05 -20.87 -19.94
N ASP A 135 3.97 -20.13 -19.36
CA ASP A 135 3.72 -19.23 -18.23
C ASP A 135 3.51 -17.81 -18.76
N TRP A 136 2.30 -17.29 -18.61
CA TRP A 136 1.87 -16.01 -19.16
C TRP A 136 1.66 -15.00 -18.06
N PHE A 137 2.35 -13.86 -18.19
CA PHE A 137 2.31 -12.80 -17.20
C PHE A 137 1.08 -11.92 -17.39
N PHE A 138 0.31 -11.70 -16.33
CA PHE A 138 -0.83 -10.81 -16.26
C PHE A 138 -0.59 -9.74 -15.21
N HIS A 139 -0.46 -8.48 -15.60
CA HIS A 139 0.02 -7.44 -14.71
C HIS A 139 -0.54 -6.05 -15.04
N CYS A 140 -0.49 -5.15 -14.06
CA CYS A 140 -0.68 -3.74 -14.30
C CYS A 140 0.49 -3.19 -15.10
N HIS A 141 0.21 -2.46 -16.19
CA HIS A 141 1.23 -1.90 -17.08
C HIS A 141 1.82 -0.57 -16.56
N ILE A 142 1.32 -0.04 -15.44
CA ILE A 142 2.07 0.93 -14.64
C ILE A 142 3.18 0.15 -13.93
N LEU A 143 4.43 0.32 -14.38
CA LEU A 143 5.56 -0.51 -13.95
C LEU A 143 5.77 -0.49 -12.44
N TYR A 144 5.58 0.66 -11.80
CA TYR A 144 5.68 0.78 -10.34
C TYR A 144 4.62 -0.05 -9.60
N HIS A 145 3.38 -0.16 -10.15
CA HIS A 145 2.35 -1.02 -9.57
C HIS A 145 2.67 -2.50 -9.77
N MET A 146 3.17 -2.85 -10.97
CA MET A 146 3.64 -4.20 -11.28
C MET A 146 4.75 -4.63 -10.31
N MET A 147 5.79 -3.82 -10.16
CA MET A 147 6.93 -4.10 -9.28
C MET A 147 6.54 -4.13 -7.80
N ALA A 148 5.50 -3.40 -7.41
CA ALA A 148 4.93 -3.40 -6.06
C ALA A 148 3.92 -4.55 -5.82
N GLY A 149 3.74 -5.47 -6.80
CA GLY A 149 3.04 -6.74 -6.60
C GLY A 149 1.75 -6.96 -7.38
N MET A 150 1.26 -5.99 -8.19
CA MET A 150 0.02 -6.13 -8.97
C MET A 150 0.24 -6.94 -10.24
N ASN A 151 0.41 -8.24 -10.06
CA ASN A 151 0.60 -9.18 -11.15
C ASN A 151 0.24 -10.61 -10.75
N ARG A 152 0.02 -11.48 -11.76
CA ARG A 152 -0.24 -12.93 -11.65
C ARG A 152 0.43 -13.67 -12.81
N VAL A 153 0.55 -14.99 -12.69
CA VAL A 153 1.04 -15.85 -13.76
C VAL A 153 -0.02 -16.90 -14.06
N PHE A 154 -0.47 -16.96 -15.31
CA PHE A 154 -1.27 -18.05 -15.85
C PHE A 154 -0.34 -19.12 -16.41
N ALA A 155 -0.37 -20.32 -15.85
CA ALA A 155 0.39 -21.46 -16.33
C ALA A 155 -0.54 -22.34 -17.19
N VAL A 156 -0.38 -22.26 -18.51
CA VAL A 156 -1.19 -23.00 -19.47
C VAL A 156 -0.49 -24.28 -19.87
N GLY A 157 -1.14 -25.40 -19.67
CA GLY A 157 -0.60 -26.72 -20.00
C GLY A 157 0.68 -27.07 -19.25
N ASP A 158 1.41 -28.06 -19.75
CA ASP A 158 2.69 -28.52 -19.15
C ASP A 158 3.86 -28.28 -20.12
N TYR A 159 4.04 -27.04 -20.53
CA TYR A 159 5.11 -26.66 -21.45
C TYR A 159 6.45 -26.55 -20.73
N GLN A 160 7.47 -27.23 -21.25
CA GLN A 160 8.87 -27.04 -20.87
C GLN A 160 9.57 -26.12 -21.86
N ASN A 161 9.95 -24.92 -21.43
CA ASN A 161 10.73 -23.99 -22.26
C ASN A 161 12.21 -24.42 -22.25
N PRO A 162 12.81 -24.80 -23.40
CA PRO A 162 14.21 -25.19 -23.44
C PRO A 162 15.20 -24.07 -23.03
N LEU A 163 14.78 -22.80 -23.20
CA LEU A 163 15.56 -21.64 -22.77
C LEU A 163 15.39 -21.32 -21.27
N LEU A 164 14.48 -21.99 -20.59
CA LEU A 164 14.18 -21.81 -19.18
C LEU A 164 14.05 -23.17 -18.50
N PRO A 165 15.14 -23.95 -18.36
CA PRO A 165 15.10 -25.34 -17.88
C PRO A 165 14.60 -25.46 -16.45
N ASP A 166 14.81 -24.44 -15.60
CA ASP A 166 14.33 -24.39 -14.22
C ASP A 166 13.23 -23.33 -14.03
N LYS A 167 11.98 -23.71 -14.38
CA LYS A 167 10.81 -22.86 -14.21
C LYS A 167 10.56 -22.49 -12.74
N ALA A 168 10.85 -23.40 -11.79
CA ALA A 168 10.59 -23.17 -10.37
C ALA A 168 11.51 -22.06 -9.82
N SER A 169 12.79 -22.12 -10.17
CA SER A 169 13.75 -21.08 -9.80
C SER A 169 13.41 -19.73 -10.44
N ALA A 170 13.01 -19.73 -11.71
CA ALA A 170 12.58 -18.52 -12.41
C ALA A 170 11.36 -17.89 -11.75
N TYR A 171 10.36 -18.69 -11.35
CA TYR A 171 9.19 -18.18 -10.65
C TYR A 171 9.55 -17.64 -9.27
N LYS A 172 10.39 -18.31 -8.50
CA LYS A 172 10.90 -17.79 -7.21
C LYS A 172 11.68 -16.47 -7.38
N LYS A 173 12.43 -16.32 -8.48
CA LYS A 173 13.11 -15.06 -8.81
C LYS A 173 12.08 -13.96 -9.07
N LEU A 174 11.05 -14.21 -9.88
CA LEU A 174 9.96 -13.26 -10.14
C LEU A 174 9.23 -12.86 -8.86
N GLN A 175 8.93 -13.82 -7.96
CA GLN A 175 8.33 -13.54 -6.66
C GLN A 175 9.21 -12.63 -5.79
N ARG A 176 10.53 -12.82 -5.78
CA ARG A 176 11.45 -11.94 -5.04
C ARG A 176 11.50 -10.53 -5.64
N GLU A 177 11.52 -10.41 -6.96
CA GLU A 177 11.53 -9.13 -7.68
C GLU A 177 10.24 -8.32 -7.45
N SER A 178 9.10 -8.99 -7.26
CA SER A 178 7.82 -8.34 -6.91
C SER A 178 7.62 -8.10 -5.40
N ASN A 179 8.64 -8.38 -4.59
CA ASN A 179 8.65 -8.16 -3.14
C ASN A 179 9.97 -7.54 -2.67
N MET A 180 10.49 -6.62 -3.46
CA MET A 180 11.75 -5.95 -3.15
C MET A 180 11.62 -5.07 -1.92
N TRP A 181 12.76 -4.86 -1.26
CA TRP A 181 12.89 -3.91 -0.17
C TRP A 181 13.09 -2.50 -0.72
N HIS A 182 12.34 -1.57 -0.18
CA HIS A 182 12.41 -0.15 -0.53
C HIS A 182 12.90 0.64 0.67
N LEU A 183 13.87 1.51 0.44
CA LEU A 183 14.39 2.44 1.44
C LEU A 183 13.72 3.80 1.26
N MET A 184 13.25 4.37 2.36
CA MET A 184 12.78 5.73 2.47
C MET A 184 13.49 6.39 3.66
N ALA A 185 13.94 7.62 3.51
CA ALA A 185 14.48 8.42 4.61
C ALA A 185 14.03 9.87 4.45
N GLU A 186 13.74 10.50 5.58
CA GLU A 186 13.40 11.91 5.69
C GLU A 186 14.08 12.48 6.91
N ASN A 187 14.53 13.73 6.83
CA ASN A 187 15.18 14.42 7.91
C ASN A 187 14.83 15.91 7.89
N ASP A 188 14.39 16.43 9.03
CA ASP A 188 14.10 17.83 9.26
C ASP A 188 15.16 18.45 10.18
N PHE A 189 15.79 19.52 9.72
CA PHE A 189 16.73 20.31 10.52
C PHE A 189 16.00 21.56 11.00
N ALA A 190 15.75 21.64 12.28
CA ALA A 190 15.08 22.78 12.91
C ALA A 190 16.01 23.53 13.86
N THR A 191 15.58 24.69 14.33
CA THR A 191 16.36 25.54 15.25
C THR A 191 16.56 24.94 16.64
N ASN A 192 15.67 24.03 17.04
CA ASN A 192 15.67 23.36 18.35
C ASN A 192 16.29 21.94 18.32
N GLY A 193 16.41 21.32 17.16
CA GLY A 193 16.91 19.95 17.03
C GLY A 193 16.89 19.45 15.59
N ASN A 194 17.08 18.16 15.47
CA ASN A 194 17.02 17.41 14.22
C ASN A 194 16.10 16.22 14.41
N ASP A 195 15.02 16.16 13.61
CA ASP A 195 14.07 15.08 13.60
C ASP A 195 14.17 14.31 12.29
N GLY A 196 14.09 13.00 12.35
CA GLY A 196 14.13 12.24 11.13
C GLY A 196 13.64 10.81 11.26
N MET A 197 13.50 10.18 10.12
CA MET A 197 13.19 8.77 10.03
C MET A 197 13.92 8.10 8.87
N ALA A 198 14.22 6.81 9.04
CA ALA A 198 14.63 5.91 7.98
C ALA A 198 13.82 4.63 8.07
N ARG A 199 13.32 4.16 6.94
CA ARG A 199 12.50 2.97 6.86
C ARG A 199 12.90 2.11 5.68
N ILE A 200 13.08 0.82 5.91
CA ILE A 200 13.22 -0.19 4.87
C ILE A 200 12.03 -1.15 4.95
N SER A 201 11.31 -1.31 3.86
CA SER A 201 10.08 -2.11 3.85
C SER A 201 9.88 -2.86 2.55
N ASN A 202 9.13 -3.96 2.62
CA ASN A 202 8.59 -4.69 1.47
C ASN A 202 7.06 -4.81 1.61
N ALA A 203 6.43 -5.73 0.88
CA ALA A 203 4.98 -5.89 0.92
C ALA A 203 4.40 -6.11 2.33
N ARG A 204 5.14 -6.76 3.24
CA ARG A 204 4.62 -7.09 4.58
C ARG A 204 5.51 -6.64 5.73
N TRP A 205 6.82 -6.63 5.56
CA TRP A 205 7.76 -6.30 6.62
C TRP A 205 8.18 -4.84 6.56
N GLU A 206 8.44 -4.28 7.72
CA GLU A 206 8.94 -2.93 7.88
C GLU A 206 9.92 -2.87 9.05
N LEU A 207 11.14 -2.41 8.79
CA LEU A 207 12.11 -1.97 9.78
C LEU A 207 12.21 -0.46 9.68
N GLY A 208 11.81 0.24 10.72
CA GLY A 208 11.84 1.69 10.81
C GLY A 208 12.66 2.16 11.99
N THR A 209 13.35 3.27 11.81
CA THR A 209 14.02 4.00 12.88
C THR A 209 13.59 5.45 12.80
N GLU A 210 13.11 6.00 13.90
CA GLU A 210 12.81 7.41 14.07
C GLU A 210 13.78 7.99 15.09
N TRP A 211 14.20 9.24 14.89
CA TRP A 211 15.07 9.93 15.84
C TRP A 211 14.65 11.38 16.02
N ARG A 212 14.92 11.87 17.24
CA ARG A 212 14.84 13.25 17.64
C ARG A 212 16.11 13.61 18.35
N LEU A 213 16.85 14.57 17.86
CA LEU A 213 18.18 14.94 18.37
C LEU A 213 18.18 16.42 18.71
N GLY A 214 17.95 16.76 19.98
CA GLY A 214 18.02 18.12 20.47
C GLY A 214 19.45 18.65 20.48
N TYR A 215 19.63 19.94 20.24
CA TYR A 215 20.97 20.57 20.19
C TYR A 215 21.55 20.88 21.56
N ASN A 216 20.83 20.59 22.63
CA ASN A 216 21.31 20.75 23.99
C ASN A 216 20.81 19.61 24.92
N PRO A 217 21.47 19.38 26.06
CA PRO A 217 21.11 18.28 26.97
C PRO A 217 19.72 18.37 27.61
N HIS A 218 19.09 19.55 27.63
CA HIS A 218 17.74 19.73 28.15
C HIS A 218 16.67 19.32 27.12
N HIS A 219 16.96 19.46 25.84
CA HIS A 219 16.11 18.93 24.77
C HIS A 219 16.28 17.40 24.66
N GLY A 220 17.48 16.89 24.97
CA GLY A 220 17.78 15.47 24.95
C GLY A 220 17.83 14.88 23.54
N TYR A 221 17.76 13.56 23.48
CA TYR A 221 17.64 12.84 22.22
C TYR A 221 16.90 11.52 22.43
N GLU A 222 16.18 11.11 21.41
CA GLU A 222 15.40 9.91 21.36
C GLU A 222 15.65 9.16 20.06
N VAL A 223 15.76 7.85 20.11
CA VAL A 223 15.84 6.97 18.95
C VAL A 223 14.94 5.78 19.18
N GLU A 224 13.97 5.59 18.31
CA GLU A 224 13.09 4.44 18.32
C GLU A 224 13.32 3.59 17.08
N THR A 225 13.56 2.30 17.24
CA THR A 225 13.67 1.35 16.13
C THR A 225 12.64 0.26 16.29
N GLN A 226 11.87 -0.01 15.25
CA GLN A 226 10.80 -1.00 15.26
C GLN A 226 10.92 -1.94 14.07
N LEU A 227 10.80 -3.24 14.32
CA LEU A 227 10.62 -4.28 13.31
C LEU A 227 9.19 -4.82 13.40
N GLY A 228 8.39 -4.56 12.39
CA GLY A 228 6.99 -4.97 12.35
C GLY A 228 6.62 -5.73 11.09
N ARG A 229 5.49 -6.44 11.17
CA ARG A 229 4.91 -7.15 10.03
C ARG A 229 3.42 -6.85 9.93
N TYR A 230 2.96 -6.41 8.76
CA TYR A 230 1.54 -6.26 8.48
C TYR A 230 0.89 -7.64 8.30
N VAL A 231 -0.09 -7.97 9.14
CA VAL A 231 -0.67 -9.32 9.24
C VAL A 231 -2.05 -9.43 8.60
N ASP A 232 -2.78 -8.33 8.48
CA ASP A 232 -4.11 -8.29 7.86
C ASP A 232 -4.05 -8.05 6.34
N ARG A 233 -5.18 -8.28 5.66
CA ARG A 233 -5.30 -8.10 4.21
C ARG A 233 -5.16 -6.65 3.77
N MET A 234 -5.76 -5.73 4.52
CA MET A 234 -5.73 -4.29 4.23
C MET A 234 -4.43 -3.60 4.65
N GLN A 235 -3.54 -4.31 5.34
CA GLN A 235 -2.27 -3.80 5.85
C GLN A 235 -2.46 -2.62 6.81
N TRP A 236 -3.40 -2.75 7.73
CA TRP A 236 -3.69 -1.77 8.77
C TRP A 236 -3.16 -2.20 10.13
N LEU A 237 -3.01 -3.51 10.36
CA LEU A 237 -2.55 -4.07 11.63
C LEU A 237 -1.08 -4.52 11.51
N LYS A 238 -0.22 -3.90 12.31
CA LYS A 238 1.21 -4.19 12.38
C LYS A 238 1.63 -4.51 13.82
N PRO A 239 1.67 -5.78 14.27
CA PRO A 239 2.46 -6.16 15.43
C PRO A 239 3.95 -5.88 15.18
N PHE A 240 4.67 -5.44 16.21
CA PHE A 240 6.08 -5.11 16.14
C PHE A 240 6.82 -5.42 17.43
N ILE A 241 8.14 -5.54 17.32
CA ILE A 241 9.09 -5.46 18.40
C ILE A 241 9.98 -4.25 18.17
N GLY A 242 10.44 -3.61 19.23
CA GLY A 242 11.22 -2.39 19.12
C GLY A 242 12.30 -2.25 20.17
N PHE A 243 13.15 -1.28 19.93
CA PHE A 243 14.14 -0.78 20.86
C PHE A 243 14.01 0.73 20.93
N ASN A 244 13.97 1.26 22.15
CA ASN A 244 13.86 2.68 22.43
C ASN A 244 15.07 3.11 23.27
N TYR A 245 15.71 4.19 22.83
CA TYR A 245 16.72 4.88 23.57
C TYR A 245 16.32 6.34 23.74
N HIS A 246 16.18 6.76 25.00
CA HIS A 246 15.80 8.11 25.34
C HIS A 246 16.77 8.67 26.38
N TYR A 247 17.29 9.87 26.12
CA TYR A 247 18.11 10.62 27.05
C TYR A 247 17.62 12.06 27.12
N ARG A 248 17.39 12.55 28.35
CA ARG A 248 17.11 13.96 28.62
C ARG A 248 17.65 14.28 30.02
N LYS A 249 18.32 15.41 30.16
CA LYS A 249 18.75 15.88 31.46
C LYS A 249 17.54 16.30 32.32
N ILE A 250 17.15 15.48 33.27
CA ILE A 250 15.99 15.70 34.17
C ILE A 250 16.48 16.22 35.50
N ASP A 251 15.69 17.10 36.14
CA ASP A 251 15.83 17.42 37.53
C ASP A 251 15.32 16.23 38.37
N ARG A 252 16.24 15.56 39.09
CA ARG A 252 15.97 14.34 39.90
C ARG A 252 14.92 14.59 41.01
N ASN A 253 14.62 15.85 41.30
CA ASN A 253 13.62 16.21 42.31
C ASN A 253 12.21 16.25 41.73
N ASN A 254 12.04 16.19 40.42
CA ASN A 254 10.74 16.27 39.75
C ASN A 254 10.57 15.14 38.72
N ILE A 255 10.36 13.91 39.21
CA ILE A 255 10.12 12.74 38.38
C ILE A 255 8.75 12.88 37.71
N GLU A 256 8.73 13.06 36.40
CA GLU A 256 7.51 13.08 35.62
C GLU A 256 6.81 11.70 35.67
N LYS A 257 5.48 11.74 35.82
CA LYS A 257 4.65 10.54 35.75
C LYS A 257 3.78 10.58 34.49
N ASN A 258 3.68 9.45 33.81
CA ASN A 258 2.75 9.30 32.70
C ASN A 258 1.29 9.37 33.18
N ARG A 259 0.31 9.24 32.26
CA ARG A 259 -1.11 9.29 32.56
C ARG A 259 -1.60 8.12 33.45
N PHE A 260 -0.84 7.04 33.53
CA PHE A 260 -1.10 5.87 34.39
C PHE A 260 -0.43 5.96 35.76
N GLY A 261 0.28 7.06 36.04
CA GLY A 261 1.00 7.24 37.29
C GLY A 261 2.36 6.51 37.37
N GLN A 262 2.79 5.89 36.30
CA GLN A 262 4.10 5.26 36.19
C GLN A 262 5.19 6.33 36.04
N ALA A 263 6.32 6.15 36.71
CA ALA A 263 7.44 7.06 36.60
C ALA A 263 8.06 6.93 35.21
N SER A 264 8.00 7.99 34.41
CA SER A 264 8.68 8.07 33.12
C SER A 264 10.06 8.64 33.35
N THR A 265 11.07 7.78 33.41
CA THR A 265 12.46 8.26 33.48
C THR A 265 12.98 8.40 32.05
N LYS A 266 13.02 9.62 31.56
CA LYS A 266 13.62 9.96 30.26
C LYS A 266 15.15 10.08 30.37
N ASP A 267 15.72 9.90 31.57
CA ASP A 267 17.13 9.99 31.85
C ASP A 267 17.80 8.63 31.57
N GLU A 268 18.50 8.56 30.44
CA GLU A 268 19.26 7.38 29.97
C GLU A 268 18.42 6.07 29.92
N ARG A 269 17.21 6.16 29.43
CA ARG A 269 16.31 5.01 29.30
C ARG A 269 16.67 4.17 28.06
N LYS A 270 16.97 2.89 28.27
CA LYS A 270 17.24 1.89 27.23
C LYS A 270 16.29 0.72 27.43
N THR A 271 15.33 0.56 26.53
CA THR A 271 14.28 -0.47 26.70
C THR A 271 13.97 -1.15 25.37
N PHE A 272 13.68 -2.44 25.47
CA PHE A 272 12.98 -3.13 24.38
C PHE A 272 11.48 -2.95 24.56
N SER A 273 10.75 -2.98 23.45
CA SER A 273 9.29 -2.93 23.46
C SER A 273 8.69 -4.01 22.58
N ALA A 274 7.43 -4.31 22.84
CA ALA A 274 6.57 -5.08 21.95
C ALA A 274 5.22 -4.38 21.90
N GLY A 275 4.63 -4.32 20.71
CA GLY A 275 3.40 -3.57 20.54
C GLY A 275 2.65 -3.92 19.26
N ILE A 276 1.56 -3.21 19.09
CA ILE A 276 0.74 -3.23 17.88
C ILE A 276 0.50 -1.81 17.39
N MET A 277 0.55 -1.62 16.09
CA MET A 277 0.08 -0.42 15.43
C MET A 277 -1.14 -0.77 14.57
N TYR A 278 -2.18 0.05 14.66
CA TYR A 278 -3.37 -0.06 13.84
C TYR A 278 -3.67 1.26 13.13
N LYS A 279 -3.87 1.19 11.81
CA LYS A 279 -4.21 2.36 10.99
C LYS A 279 -5.71 2.62 11.10
N LEU A 280 -6.07 3.70 11.79
CA LEU A 280 -7.45 4.20 11.90
C LEU A 280 -7.90 4.91 10.62
N PRO A 281 -9.22 5.19 10.46
CA PRO A 281 -9.71 6.09 9.42
C PRO A 281 -8.94 7.41 9.39
N MET A 282 -8.88 8.03 8.23
CA MET A 282 -8.07 9.23 7.97
C MET A 282 -6.55 9.02 8.16
N LEU A 283 -6.08 7.77 8.10
CA LEU A 283 -4.66 7.38 8.20
C LEU A 283 -3.99 7.79 9.53
N VAL A 284 -4.73 7.84 10.61
CA VAL A 284 -4.19 8.03 11.95
C VAL A 284 -3.62 6.71 12.45
N ASP A 285 -2.38 6.71 12.91
CA ASP A 285 -1.75 5.56 13.55
C ASP A 285 -2.09 5.54 15.04
N LEU A 286 -2.75 4.47 15.47
CA LEU A 286 -2.92 4.11 16.87
C LEU A 286 -1.88 3.05 17.23
N GLN A 287 -0.99 3.38 18.13
CA GLN A 287 0.04 2.48 18.63
C GLN A 287 -0.21 2.16 20.10
N ALA A 288 -0.06 0.90 20.46
CA ALA A 288 -0.07 0.42 21.84
C ALA A 288 1.15 -0.47 22.05
N GLU A 289 1.94 -0.18 23.06
CA GLU A 289 3.18 -0.92 23.33
C GLU A 289 3.47 -1.05 24.81
N ILE A 290 4.20 -2.09 25.16
CA ILE A 290 4.73 -2.34 26.47
C ILE A 290 6.27 -2.42 26.40
N PHE A 291 6.91 -1.79 27.34
CA PHE A 291 8.36 -1.75 27.46
C PHE A 291 8.88 -2.72 28.51
N THR A 292 10.14 -3.11 28.42
CA THR A 292 10.77 -4.05 29.37
C THR A 292 10.88 -3.52 30.79
N ASP A 293 10.78 -2.22 31.00
CA ASP A 293 10.68 -1.58 32.32
C ASP A 293 9.25 -1.54 32.91
N GLY A 294 8.27 -2.16 32.19
CA GLY A 294 6.88 -2.25 32.62
C GLY A 294 6.02 -1.03 32.29
N ILE A 295 6.56 -0.02 31.62
CA ILE A 295 5.79 1.12 31.13
C ILE A 295 4.90 0.70 29.96
N VAL A 296 3.68 1.21 29.91
CA VAL A 296 2.72 1.03 28.82
C VAL A 296 2.47 2.38 28.18
N ARG A 297 2.64 2.45 26.84
CA ARG A 297 2.41 3.67 26.04
C ARG A 297 1.29 3.43 25.03
N PHE A 298 0.35 4.36 24.99
CA PHE A 298 -0.57 4.50 23.85
C PHE A 298 -0.24 5.80 23.14
N GLN A 299 -0.19 5.73 21.82
CA GLN A 299 0.15 6.88 20.98
C GLN A 299 -0.82 6.99 19.81
N LEU A 300 -1.22 8.22 19.52
CA LEU A 300 -1.88 8.61 18.28
C LEU A 300 -0.93 9.51 17.50
N LYS A 301 -0.67 9.14 16.26
CA LYS A 301 0.23 9.89 15.38
C LYS A 301 -0.36 9.97 13.99
N ARG A 302 -0.26 11.12 13.38
CA ARG A 302 -0.46 11.25 11.95
C ARG A 302 0.51 12.27 11.37
N GLU A 303 1.25 11.83 10.41
CA GLU A 303 2.12 12.65 9.56
C GLU A 303 1.42 12.93 8.23
N ASP A 304 1.91 13.94 7.53
CA ASP A 304 1.51 14.26 6.15
C ASP A 304 0.00 14.47 5.95
N ILE A 305 -0.66 15.24 6.86
CA ILE A 305 -2.06 15.62 6.72
C ILE A 305 -2.18 16.66 5.60
N PRO A 306 -2.82 16.36 4.45
CA PRO A 306 -2.95 17.31 3.37
C PRO A 306 -3.95 18.42 3.71
N LEU A 307 -3.46 19.61 4.05
CA LEU A 307 -4.28 20.81 4.26
C LEU A 307 -4.53 21.54 2.94
N THR A 308 -3.50 21.61 2.09
CA THR A 308 -3.57 22.08 0.70
C THR A 308 -2.69 21.21 -0.19
N ALA A 309 -2.57 21.53 -1.47
CA ALA A 309 -1.67 20.82 -2.39
C ALA A 309 -0.19 20.84 -1.93
N ARG A 310 0.23 21.87 -1.18
CA ARG A 310 1.61 22.03 -0.72
C ARG A 310 1.77 22.15 0.80
N LEU A 311 0.70 22.43 1.54
CA LEU A 311 0.75 22.55 3.00
C LEU A 311 0.32 21.23 3.63
N ARG A 312 1.16 20.71 4.50
CA ARG A 312 0.96 19.47 5.25
C ARG A 312 0.96 19.77 6.75
N GLY A 313 0.10 19.06 7.46
CA GLY A 313 0.09 19.07 8.91
C GLY A 313 0.59 17.76 9.47
N ALA A 314 1.05 17.75 10.72
CA ALA A 314 1.40 16.56 11.48
C ALA A 314 0.98 16.74 12.94
N PHE A 315 0.67 15.65 13.62
CA PHE A 315 0.50 15.63 15.07
C PHE A 315 0.88 14.29 15.67
N MET A 316 1.29 14.34 16.91
CA MET A 316 1.49 13.18 17.78
C MET A 316 1.04 13.51 19.20
N VAL A 317 0.44 12.55 19.88
CA VAL A 317 0.11 12.61 21.31
C VAL A 317 0.19 11.22 21.90
N ASN A 318 0.79 11.11 23.10
CA ASN A 318 0.89 9.83 23.79
C ASN A 318 0.55 9.91 25.28
N THR A 319 0.53 8.77 25.93
CA THR A 319 0.22 8.65 27.38
C THR A 319 1.38 9.05 28.27
N ASP A 320 2.59 9.18 27.74
CA ASP A 320 3.76 9.71 28.46
C ASP A 320 3.75 11.23 28.56
N LYS A 321 2.62 11.86 28.14
CA LYS A 321 2.35 13.30 28.09
C LYS A 321 3.19 14.06 27.06
N GLU A 322 3.70 13.33 26.10
CA GLU A 322 4.37 13.94 24.96
C GLU A 322 3.34 14.29 23.89
N TYR A 323 3.55 15.43 23.25
CA TYR A 323 2.74 15.87 22.14
C TYR A 323 3.57 16.72 21.19
N MET A 324 3.24 16.63 19.91
CA MET A 324 3.85 17.40 18.85
C MET A 324 2.77 17.85 17.86
N ALA A 325 2.89 19.06 17.35
CA ALA A 325 2.11 19.56 16.24
C ALA A 325 3.02 20.30 15.27
N GLY A 326 2.89 20.04 13.99
CA GLY A 326 3.76 20.62 12.96
C GLY A 326 3.03 21.00 11.69
N LEU A 327 3.62 21.93 10.96
CA LEU A 327 3.24 22.33 9.62
C LEU A 327 4.45 22.26 8.71
N LYS A 328 4.28 21.73 7.50
CA LYS A 328 5.32 21.60 6.49
C LYS A 328 4.82 22.13 5.15
N TYR A 329 5.56 23.05 4.55
CA TYR A 329 5.29 23.55 3.22
C TYR A 329 6.24 22.89 2.20
N ILE A 330 5.68 22.21 1.22
CA ILE A 330 6.44 21.49 0.17
C ILE A 330 6.90 22.50 -0.88
N VAL A 331 8.21 22.75 -0.93
CA VAL A 331 8.84 23.64 -1.93
C VAL A 331 9.08 22.87 -3.23
N THR A 332 9.71 21.70 -3.13
CA THR A 332 9.96 20.77 -4.25
C THR A 332 9.61 19.34 -3.82
N LYS A 333 9.74 18.38 -4.72
CA LYS A 333 9.53 16.95 -4.39
C LYS A 333 10.46 16.40 -3.30
N ASN A 334 11.59 17.06 -3.03
CA ASN A 334 12.61 16.61 -2.07
C ASN A 334 12.89 17.62 -0.96
N ILE A 335 12.32 18.84 -1.00
CA ILE A 335 12.61 19.90 -0.05
C ILE A 335 11.30 20.51 0.44
N GLY A 336 11.15 20.63 1.74
CA GLY A 336 10.08 21.36 2.43
C GLY A 336 10.65 22.31 3.46
N ILE A 337 9.83 23.25 3.88
CA ILE A 337 10.08 24.13 5.03
C ILE A 337 9.05 23.74 6.09
N SER A 338 9.52 23.45 7.30
CA SER A 338 8.67 23.02 8.40
C SER A 338 8.77 23.96 9.60
N THR A 339 7.74 23.96 10.41
CA THR A 339 7.75 24.49 11.78
C THR A 339 6.94 23.55 12.65
N HIS A 340 7.42 23.32 13.85
CA HIS A 340 6.72 22.45 14.81
C HIS A 340 6.85 22.97 16.23
N TYR A 341 5.93 22.51 17.05
CA TYR A 341 6.00 22.60 18.50
C TYR A 341 6.04 21.19 19.10
N ASP A 342 7.01 20.94 19.91
CA ASP A 342 7.21 19.68 20.62
C ASP A 342 7.22 19.93 22.13
N SER A 343 6.62 19.02 22.91
CA SER A 343 6.55 19.14 24.38
C SER A 343 7.90 19.11 25.08
N ASP A 344 8.89 18.47 24.46
CA ASP A 344 10.23 18.31 25.04
C ASP A 344 11.23 19.35 24.50
N MET A 345 11.10 19.72 23.22
CA MET A 345 12.06 20.60 22.55
C MET A 345 11.51 22.00 22.24
N SER A 346 10.24 22.28 22.57
CA SER A 346 9.56 23.55 22.30
C SER A 346 9.44 23.87 20.80
N TRP A 347 9.51 25.15 20.42
CA TRP A 347 9.40 25.59 19.02
C TRP A 347 10.65 25.29 18.20
N GLY A 348 10.43 24.71 17.02
CA GLY A 348 11.41 24.51 15.97
C GLY A 348 10.92 25.05 14.62
N ALA A 349 11.84 25.61 13.82
CA ALA A 349 11.56 26.12 12.47
C ALA A 349 12.79 25.96 11.59
#